data_066a4e4f80dcdf73b71b57e2e3553eb5
#
_entry.id   066a4e4f80dcdf73b71b57e2e3553eb5
#
_cell.length_a   1.000
_cell.length_b   1.000
_cell.length_c   1.000
_cell.angle_alpha   90.00
_cell.angle_beta   90.00
_cell.angle_gamma   90.00
#
_symmetry.space_group_name_H-M   'P 1'
#
loop_
_entity.id
_entity.type
_entity.pdbx_description
1 polymer ?
#
loop_
_entity_poly.entity_id
_entity_poly.type
_entity_poly.pdbx_seq_one_letter_code
_entity_poly.pdbx_strand_id
1 'polypeptide(L)'
;FGNGVWGVEDASKKYFGVSASQLSLDQSAVLAGMLKGPEIYNPLYSVENATNRRNTVLQNMVAAGFIDQGTADQAAAVGIGGQLVDAYAGKSEDYRYPSYFDAVINEAVNDYGLTEEEIVNNGYRIYTELDQNYQASMQVIYSNVSLFPVAEDGTMAESGSVALDPKTGGVRALVGRVNSAEGSSFRSFNYATQSSRSPGSTIKPLVAYSPAVAAGWPTDKELDNTRTTFGDYTINNYGNIQSSPKVPMYQALAESLNIPAVSTVDELGINKAFEYGKKFGLNMDKVDK
;
A
#
# COMPACT_ATOMS: atom_id res chain seq x y z
N PHE A 1 1.21 10.47 20.46
CA PHE A 1 0.73 10.61 21.85
C PHE A 1 0.39 9.25 22.50
N GLY A 2 0.73 8.12 21.89
CA GLY A 2 0.34 6.79 22.37
C GLY A 2 -1.15 6.49 22.08
N ASN A 3 -1.57 5.23 22.40
CA ASN A 3 -2.96 4.76 22.25
C ASN A 3 -3.59 4.99 20.86
N GLY A 4 -2.78 4.97 19.79
CA GLY A 4 -3.25 5.14 18.41
C GLY A 4 -3.77 6.53 18.06
N VAL A 5 -3.43 7.59 18.81
CA VAL A 5 -3.86 8.95 18.50
C VAL A 5 -2.72 9.84 17.99
N TRP A 6 -2.99 10.58 16.95
CA TRP A 6 -2.04 11.41 16.22
C TRP A 6 -2.47 12.88 16.22
N GLY A 7 -1.52 13.75 16.52
CA GLY A 7 -1.80 15.16 16.63
C GLY A 7 -2.45 15.55 17.94
N VAL A 8 -2.36 16.87 18.29
CA VAL A 8 -2.84 17.40 19.57
C VAL A 8 -4.36 17.36 19.69
N GLU A 9 -5.09 17.48 18.60
CA GLU A 9 -6.56 17.46 18.61
C GLU A 9 -7.10 16.09 19.00
N ASP A 10 -6.55 15.02 18.42
CA ASP A 10 -6.98 13.66 18.73
C ASP A 10 -6.51 13.25 20.15
N ALA A 11 -5.29 13.64 20.54
CA ALA A 11 -4.81 13.42 21.90
C ALA A 11 -5.69 14.14 22.94
N SER A 12 -6.08 15.37 22.67
CA SER A 12 -6.97 16.16 23.52
C SER A 12 -8.32 15.47 23.76
N LYS A 13 -8.93 15.00 22.69
CA LYS A 13 -10.18 14.22 22.75
C LYS A 13 -10.02 12.89 23.46
N LYS A 14 -8.92 12.17 23.17
CA LYS A 14 -8.62 10.86 23.77
C LYS A 14 -8.47 10.92 25.26
N TYR A 15 -7.64 11.85 25.74
CA TYR A 15 -7.28 11.89 27.15
C TYR A 15 -8.21 12.75 28.00
N PHE A 16 -8.83 13.79 27.42
CA PHE A 16 -9.61 14.79 28.16
C PHE A 16 -11.01 15.04 27.62
N GLY A 17 -11.38 14.49 26.46
CA GLY A 17 -12.72 14.62 25.87
C GLY A 17 -13.04 16.02 25.34
N VAL A 18 -12.04 16.90 25.17
CA VAL A 18 -12.19 18.27 24.70
C VAL A 18 -11.39 18.52 23.42
N SER A 19 -11.70 19.58 22.67
CA SER A 19 -10.84 19.97 21.55
C SER A 19 -9.53 20.62 22.06
N ALA A 20 -8.49 20.62 21.22
CA ALA A 20 -7.19 21.19 21.59
C ALA A 20 -7.28 22.66 22.03
N SER A 21 -8.20 23.42 21.44
CA SER A 21 -8.44 24.82 21.79
C SER A 21 -9.11 25.04 23.16
N GLN A 22 -9.65 23.98 23.76
CA GLN A 22 -10.35 23.98 25.05
C GLN A 22 -9.50 23.41 26.19
N LEU A 23 -8.28 22.95 25.89
CA LEU A 23 -7.37 22.41 26.88
C LEU A 23 -7.04 23.47 27.94
N SER A 24 -7.13 23.08 29.22
CA SER A 24 -6.58 23.87 30.32
C SER A 24 -5.04 23.81 30.30
N LEU A 25 -4.40 24.67 31.10
CA LEU A 25 -2.93 24.72 31.17
C LEU A 25 -2.34 23.41 31.67
N ASP A 26 -2.93 22.79 32.70
CA ASP A 26 -2.49 21.51 33.23
C ASP A 26 -2.65 20.39 32.20
N GLN A 27 -3.77 20.33 31.46
CA GLN A 27 -4.00 19.36 30.38
C GLN A 27 -3.00 19.55 29.24
N SER A 28 -2.76 20.79 28.83
CA SER A 28 -1.76 21.13 27.80
C SER A 28 -0.35 20.68 28.22
N ALA A 29 0.00 20.90 29.50
CA ALA A 29 1.30 20.49 30.04
C ALA A 29 1.45 18.96 30.14
N VAL A 30 0.36 18.21 30.37
CA VAL A 30 0.37 16.73 30.27
C VAL A 30 0.71 16.30 28.85
N LEU A 31 -0.03 16.79 27.85
CA LEU A 31 0.21 16.41 26.45
C LEU A 31 1.60 16.80 26.00
N ALA A 32 2.08 18.01 26.31
CA ALA A 32 3.45 18.40 26.02
C ALA A 32 4.48 17.49 26.69
N GLY A 33 4.20 17.08 27.92
CA GLY A 33 5.05 16.17 28.69
C GLY A 33 5.16 14.77 28.06
N MET A 34 4.07 14.27 27.50
CA MET A 34 4.02 12.97 26.82
C MET A 34 4.94 12.87 25.61
N LEU A 35 5.24 13.96 24.92
CA LEU A 35 6.09 13.96 23.72
C LEU A 35 7.51 13.41 23.99
N LYS A 36 7.98 13.46 25.24
CA LYS A 36 9.28 12.90 25.61
C LYS A 36 9.30 11.37 25.63
N GLY A 37 8.15 10.74 25.88
CA GLY A 37 8.02 9.28 25.98
C GLY A 37 6.55 8.91 26.16
N PRO A 38 5.79 8.78 25.07
CA PRO A 38 4.34 8.55 25.15
C PRO A 38 3.94 7.30 25.94
N GLU A 39 4.78 6.25 25.94
CA GLU A 39 4.51 5.03 26.70
C GLU A 39 4.82 5.19 28.20
N ILE A 40 5.79 6.05 28.56
CA ILE A 40 6.23 6.25 29.94
C ILE A 40 5.32 7.24 30.68
N TYR A 41 4.93 8.31 29.99
CA TYR A 41 4.20 9.44 30.57
C TYR A 41 2.72 9.46 30.19
N ASN A 42 2.20 8.32 29.73
CA ASN A 42 0.79 8.17 29.37
C ASN A 42 -0.08 8.17 30.64
N PRO A 43 -1.02 9.12 30.78
CA PRO A 43 -1.82 9.24 31.99
C PRO A 43 -2.82 8.08 32.18
N LEU A 44 -3.17 7.32 31.11
CA LEU A 44 -3.99 6.12 31.20
C LEU A 44 -3.21 4.92 31.76
N TYR A 45 -1.87 4.92 31.63
CA TYR A 45 -1.01 3.86 32.16
C TYR A 45 -0.45 4.20 33.52
N SER A 46 -0.05 5.47 33.73
CA SER A 46 0.48 5.93 35.01
C SER A 46 0.17 7.41 35.23
N VAL A 47 -0.85 7.66 36.05
CA VAL A 47 -1.19 9.02 36.50
C VAL A 47 -0.03 9.67 37.25
N GLU A 48 0.74 8.91 38.02
CA GLU A 48 1.90 9.40 38.77
C GLU A 48 3.00 9.92 37.83
N ASN A 49 3.42 9.12 36.87
CA ASN A 49 4.45 9.50 35.89
C ASN A 49 4.00 10.72 35.07
N ALA A 50 2.74 10.73 34.63
CA ALA A 50 2.16 11.86 33.91
C ALA A 50 2.13 13.14 34.75
N THR A 51 1.77 13.03 36.04
CA THR A 51 1.77 14.17 36.98
C THR A 51 3.16 14.72 37.19
N ASN A 52 4.15 13.88 37.45
CA ASN A 52 5.54 14.28 37.63
C ASN A 52 6.09 14.97 36.39
N ARG A 53 5.78 14.43 35.19
CA ARG A 53 6.21 14.99 33.93
C ARG A 53 5.50 16.32 33.61
N ARG A 54 4.19 16.44 33.85
CA ARG A 54 3.43 17.70 33.78
C ARG A 54 4.07 18.80 34.63
N ASN A 55 4.36 18.48 35.90
CA ASN A 55 4.97 19.44 36.80
C ASN A 55 6.33 19.92 36.31
N THR A 56 7.13 19.03 35.72
CA THR A 56 8.39 19.42 35.05
C THR A 56 8.13 20.39 33.90
N VAL A 57 7.10 20.16 33.07
CA VAL A 57 6.74 21.07 31.98
C VAL A 57 6.35 22.44 32.50
N LEU A 58 5.49 22.48 33.53
CA LEU A 58 5.05 23.76 34.16
C LEU A 58 6.22 24.53 34.72
N GLN A 59 7.18 23.89 35.40
CA GLN A 59 8.38 24.56 35.91
C GLN A 59 9.27 25.09 34.78
N ASN A 60 9.40 24.35 33.69
CA ASN A 60 10.12 24.82 32.50
C ASN A 60 9.45 26.06 31.85
N MET A 61 8.11 26.11 31.87
CA MET A 61 7.37 27.27 31.38
C MET A 61 7.59 28.50 32.26
N VAL A 62 7.71 28.32 33.59
CA VAL A 62 8.10 29.40 34.51
C VAL A 62 9.52 29.87 34.22
N ALA A 63 10.48 28.94 34.12
CA ALA A 63 11.88 29.26 33.83
C ALA A 63 12.07 29.99 32.49
N ALA A 64 11.22 29.67 31.51
CA ALA A 64 11.20 30.30 30.19
C ALA A 64 10.38 31.62 30.15
N GLY A 65 9.74 32.01 31.25
CA GLY A 65 8.96 33.28 31.35
C GLY A 65 7.60 33.23 30.66
N PHE A 66 7.07 32.05 30.31
CA PHE A 66 5.73 31.91 29.69
C PHE A 66 4.59 32.05 30.69
N ILE A 67 4.80 31.62 31.93
CA ILE A 67 3.85 31.74 33.05
C ILE A 67 4.59 32.16 34.34
N ASP A 68 3.87 32.69 35.31
CA ASP A 68 4.40 32.91 36.64
C ASP A 68 4.31 31.67 37.54
N GLN A 69 5.00 31.69 38.69
CA GLN A 69 5.02 30.54 39.61
C GLN A 69 3.62 30.27 40.19
N GLY A 70 2.83 31.30 40.50
CA GLY A 70 1.49 31.10 41.05
C GLY A 70 0.55 30.39 40.07
N THR A 71 0.64 30.71 38.79
CA THR A 71 -0.09 30.03 37.71
C THR A 71 0.36 28.59 37.58
N ALA A 72 1.66 28.32 37.65
CA ALA A 72 2.19 26.96 37.62
C ALA A 72 1.71 26.14 38.82
N ASP A 73 1.72 26.70 40.03
CA ASP A 73 1.28 26.01 41.24
C ASP A 73 -0.22 25.68 41.22
N GLN A 74 -1.05 26.60 40.71
CA GLN A 74 -2.48 26.34 40.47
C GLN A 74 -2.71 25.19 39.52
N ALA A 75 -2.03 25.17 38.37
CA ALA A 75 -2.14 24.12 37.40
C ALA A 75 -1.61 22.79 37.97
N ALA A 76 -0.54 22.82 38.76
CA ALA A 76 0.02 21.64 39.38
C ALA A 76 -0.89 21.02 40.48
N ALA A 77 -1.73 21.83 41.11
CA ALA A 77 -2.68 21.37 42.13
C ALA A 77 -3.87 20.58 41.55
N VAL A 78 -4.13 20.69 40.23
CA VAL A 78 -5.23 19.98 39.57
C VAL A 78 -4.90 18.50 39.41
N GLY A 79 -5.79 17.62 39.86
CA GLY A 79 -5.64 16.19 39.73
C GLY A 79 -5.88 15.71 38.31
N ILE A 80 -4.91 15.02 37.68
CA ILE A 80 -5.04 14.51 36.31
C ILE A 80 -6.08 13.39 36.24
N GLY A 81 -6.05 12.44 37.17
CA GLY A 81 -6.87 11.22 37.10
C GLY A 81 -8.37 11.47 36.98
N GLY A 82 -8.88 12.52 37.65
CA GLY A 82 -10.30 12.89 37.57
C GLY A 82 -10.73 13.56 36.27
N GLN A 83 -9.79 13.89 35.39
CA GLN A 83 -10.05 14.55 34.12
C GLN A 83 -9.98 13.61 32.92
N LEU A 84 -9.51 12.36 33.15
CA LEU A 84 -9.32 11.39 32.07
C LEU A 84 -10.66 10.79 31.66
N VAL A 85 -10.90 10.71 30.35
CA VAL A 85 -12.18 10.24 29.78
C VAL A 85 -12.00 8.90 29.05
N ASP A 86 -10.89 8.63 28.41
CA ASP A 86 -10.61 7.44 27.60
C ASP A 86 -11.77 6.99 26.67
N ALA A 87 -12.60 7.94 26.24
CA ALA A 87 -13.78 7.66 25.42
C ALA A 87 -13.55 7.79 23.93
N TYR A 88 -12.48 8.46 23.52
CA TYR A 88 -12.16 8.70 22.12
C TYR A 88 -11.24 7.60 21.61
N ALA A 89 -11.76 6.77 20.74
CA ALA A 89 -10.98 5.69 20.09
C ALA A 89 -9.99 6.18 19.02
N GLY A 90 -9.81 7.49 18.88
CA GLY A 90 -9.20 8.09 17.71
C GLY A 90 -10.26 8.24 16.62
N LYS A 91 -10.05 9.06 15.62
CA LYS A 91 -10.54 8.65 14.30
C LYS A 91 -9.90 7.30 14.11
N SER A 92 -10.69 6.22 13.90
CA SER A 92 -10.11 5.03 13.32
C SER A 92 -9.17 5.57 12.26
N GLU A 93 -7.91 5.17 12.27
CA GLU A 93 -7.08 5.43 11.12
C GLU A 93 -7.65 4.58 9.99
N ASP A 94 -8.92 4.86 9.66
CA ASP A 94 -9.50 4.60 8.40
C ASP A 94 -8.75 5.55 7.46
N TYR A 95 -7.47 5.21 7.22
CA TYR A 95 -6.96 5.48 5.90
C TYR A 95 -8.02 4.89 5.00
N ARG A 96 -8.92 5.76 4.57
CA ARG A 96 -10.12 5.34 3.81
C ARG A 96 -9.73 4.40 2.67
N TYR A 97 -8.45 4.45 2.26
CA TYR A 97 -7.85 3.68 1.19
C TYR A 97 -6.40 3.29 1.52
N PRO A 98 -6.14 2.44 2.53
CA PRO A 98 -4.79 2.21 3.06
C PRO A 98 -3.79 1.75 2.01
N SER A 99 -4.12 0.76 1.18
CA SER A 99 -3.22 0.27 0.14
C SER A 99 -2.89 1.31 -0.93
N TYR A 100 -3.86 2.17 -1.27
CA TYR A 100 -3.64 3.27 -2.21
C TYR A 100 -2.74 4.34 -1.59
N PHE A 101 -2.99 4.69 -0.35
CA PHE A 101 -2.19 5.67 0.38
C PHE A 101 -0.73 5.21 0.54
N ASP A 102 -0.52 3.94 0.90
CA ASP A 102 0.82 3.35 0.99
C ASP A 102 1.56 3.36 -0.35
N ALA A 103 0.85 3.10 -1.45
CA ALA A 103 1.43 3.17 -2.79
C ALA A 103 1.87 4.60 -3.14
N VAL A 104 1.06 5.61 -2.78
CA VAL A 104 1.40 7.03 -2.98
C VAL A 104 2.65 7.43 -2.20
N ILE A 105 2.75 7.02 -0.93
CA ILE A 105 3.95 7.30 -0.13
C ILE A 105 5.17 6.61 -0.74
N ASN A 106 5.06 5.34 -1.14
CA ASN A 106 6.16 4.60 -1.75
C ASN A 106 6.65 5.25 -3.05
N GLU A 107 5.73 5.69 -3.91
CA GLU A 107 6.07 6.42 -5.14
C GLU A 107 6.76 7.75 -4.81
N ALA A 108 6.23 8.51 -3.85
CA ALA A 108 6.84 9.77 -3.42
C ALA A 108 8.28 9.58 -2.89
N VAL A 109 8.53 8.50 -2.16
CA VAL A 109 9.87 8.17 -1.67
C VAL A 109 10.79 7.67 -2.79
N ASN A 110 10.33 6.72 -3.61
CA ASN A 110 11.20 6.03 -4.58
C ASN A 110 11.49 6.85 -5.82
N ASP A 111 10.50 7.61 -6.32
CA ASP A 111 10.56 8.27 -7.61
C ASP A 111 10.82 9.78 -7.48
N TYR A 112 10.40 10.38 -6.35
CA TYR A 112 10.60 11.81 -6.09
C TYR A 112 11.66 12.10 -5.03
N GLY A 113 12.21 11.08 -4.38
CA GLY A 113 13.32 11.20 -3.42
C GLY A 113 12.93 11.87 -2.11
N LEU A 114 11.66 11.90 -1.76
CA LEU A 114 11.18 12.40 -0.48
C LEU A 114 11.39 11.33 0.61
N THR A 115 11.53 11.78 1.85
CA THR A 115 11.47 10.88 3.01
C THR A 115 10.04 10.80 3.55
N GLU A 116 9.69 9.71 4.22
CA GLU A 116 8.38 9.59 4.89
C GLU A 116 8.17 10.71 5.93
N GLU A 117 9.24 11.07 6.64
CA GLU A 117 9.21 12.16 7.62
C GLU A 117 8.85 13.49 6.97
N GLU A 118 9.43 13.80 5.82
CA GLU A 118 9.09 15.01 5.07
C GLU A 118 7.65 14.99 4.58
N ILE A 119 7.17 13.86 4.05
CA ILE A 119 5.80 13.71 3.56
C ILE A 119 4.79 13.97 4.68
N VAL A 120 5.05 13.46 5.88
CA VAL A 120 4.14 13.60 7.03
C VAL A 120 4.22 15.00 7.66
N ASN A 121 5.42 15.62 7.73
CA ASN A 121 5.64 16.82 8.55
C ASN A 121 5.65 18.13 7.75
N ASN A 122 5.95 18.11 6.44
CA ASN A 122 6.12 19.35 5.67
C ASN A 122 4.82 19.87 5.03
N GLY A 123 3.68 19.21 5.27
CA GLY A 123 2.38 19.66 4.78
C GLY A 123 2.23 19.59 3.26
N TYR A 124 2.87 18.65 2.60
CA TYR A 124 2.73 18.41 1.16
C TYR A 124 1.29 18.17 0.76
N ARG A 125 0.92 18.66 -0.41
CA ARG A 125 -0.33 18.33 -1.09
C ARG A 125 0.00 17.43 -2.27
N ILE A 126 -0.37 16.16 -2.17
CA ILE A 126 -0.11 15.16 -3.20
C ILE A 126 -1.42 14.93 -3.97
N TYR A 127 -1.41 15.30 -5.25
CA TYR A 127 -2.54 15.11 -6.14
C TYR A 127 -2.39 13.76 -6.85
N THR A 128 -3.45 12.97 -6.86
CA THR A 128 -3.46 11.62 -7.42
C THR A 128 -4.60 11.46 -8.42
N GLU A 129 -4.53 10.40 -9.23
CA GLU A 129 -5.57 10.00 -10.17
C GLU A 129 -6.68 9.13 -9.54
N LEU A 130 -6.74 9.07 -8.21
CA LEU A 130 -7.71 8.26 -7.47
C LEU A 130 -9.15 8.57 -7.89
N ASP A 131 -9.89 7.56 -8.30
CA ASP A 131 -11.35 7.59 -8.40
C ASP A 131 -11.96 6.92 -7.16
N GLN A 132 -12.64 7.71 -6.33
CA GLN A 132 -13.18 7.22 -5.07
C GLN A 132 -14.28 6.17 -5.26
N ASN A 133 -15.03 6.20 -6.37
CA ASN A 133 -16.09 5.23 -6.63
C ASN A 133 -15.47 3.88 -7.03
N TYR A 134 -14.47 3.88 -7.91
CA TYR A 134 -13.74 2.66 -8.27
C TYR A 134 -13.06 2.06 -7.06
N GLN A 135 -12.37 2.88 -6.27
CA GLN A 135 -11.69 2.44 -5.06
C GLN A 135 -12.64 1.84 -4.03
N ALA A 136 -13.76 2.51 -3.74
CA ALA A 136 -14.76 2.02 -2.79
C ALA A 136 -15.37 0.69 -3.28
N SER A 137 -15.72 0.59 -4.57
CA SER A 137 -16.26 -0.63 -5.15
C SER A 137 -15.27 -1.80 -5.05
N MET A 138 -13.99 -1.55 -5.34
CA MET A 138 -12.93 -2.56 -5.22
C MET A 138 -12.75 -3.00 -3.77
N GLN A 139 -12.77 -2.08 -2.80
CA GLN A 139 -12.67 -2.44 -1.38
C GLN A 139 -13.84 -3.28 -0.89
N VAL A 140 -15.07 -2.99 -1.33
CA VAL A 140 -16.26 -3.80 -1.00
C VAL A 140 -16.08 -5.24 -1.48
N ILE A 141 -15.55 -5.46 -2.68
CA ILE A 141 -15.25 -6.81 -3.20
C ILE A 141 -14.19 -7.49 -2.34
N TYR A 142 -13.11 -6.79 -2.02
CA TYR A 142 -11.98 -7.33 -1.25
C TYR A 142 -12.31 -7.57 0.24
N SER A 143 -13.32 -6.91 0.78
CA SER A 143 -13.82 -7.18 2.14
C SER A 143 -14.70 -8.43 2.20
N ASN A 144 -15.23 -8.90 1.07
CA ASN A 144 -16.00 -10.13 1.02
C ASN A 144 -15.09 -11.34 0.81
N VAL A 145 -14.58 -11.87 1.91
CA VAL A 145 -13.64 -13.01 1.90
C VAL A 145 -14.19 -14.28 1.23
N SER A 146 -15.51 -14.43 1.13
CA SER A 146 -16.13 -15.58 0.46
C SER A 146 -15.89 -15.64 -1.04
N LEU A 147 -15.45 -14.55 -1.66
CA LEU A 147 -15.10 -14.49 -3.08
C LEU A 147 -13.69 -15.02 -3.39
N PHE A 148 -12.88 -15.28 -2.36
CA PHE A 148 -11.50 -15.70 -2.53
C PHE A 148 -11.34 -17.18 -2.17
N PRO A 149 -10.52 -17.93 -2.95
CA PRO A 149 -10.33 -19.35 -2.68
C PRO A 149 -9.59 -19.57 -1.36
N VAL A 150 -9.90 -20.69 -0.74
CA VAL A 150 -9.23 -21.18 0.47
C VAL A 150 -8.52 -22.48 0.11
N ALA A 151 -7.26 -22.62 0.51
CA ALA A 151 -6.48 -23.84 0.33
C ALA A 151 -6.98 -24.96 1.26
N GLU A 152 -6.56 -26.20 1.00
CA GLU A 152 -6.96 -27.37 1.78
C GLU A 152 -6.56 -27.28 3.28
N ASP A 153 -5.51 -26.52 3.58
CA ASP A 153 -5.04 -26.27 4.95
C ASP A 153 -5.80 -25.13 5.66
N GLY A 154 -6.81 -24.55 5.02
CA GLY A 154 -7.59 -23.42 5.53
C GLY A 154 -6.96 -22.03 5.26
N THR A 155 -5.80 -21.97 4.60
CA THR A 155 -5.16 -20.70 4.26
C THR A 155 -5.93 -20.01 3.13
N MET A 156 -6.36 -18.77 3.35
CA MET A 156 -7.03 -17.97 2.33
C MET A 156 -6.03 -17.42 1.31
N ALA A 157 -6.43 -17.41 0.04
CA ALA A 157 -5.62 -16.82 -1.01
C ALA A 157 -5.54 -15.29 -0.83
N GLU A 158 -4.32 -14.76 -0.84
CA GLU A 158 -4.10 -13.32 -0.92
C GLU A 158 -4.17 -12.82 -2.35
N SER A 159 -4.61 -11.59 -2.51
CA SER A 159 -4.78 -10.96 -3.81
C SER A 159 -4.48 -9.47 -3.73
N GLY A 160 -4.04 -8.89 -4.82
CA GLY A 160 -3.93 -7.46 -5.03
C GLY A 160 -4.46 -7.09 -6.41
N SER A 161 -5.07 -5.92 -6.54
CA SER A 161 -5.61 -5.42 -7.80
C SER A 161 -5.31 -3.94 -8.00
N VAL A 162 -5.11 -3.57 -9.27
CA VAL A 162 -4.91 -2.18 -9.70
C VAL A 162 -5.86 -1.89 -10.85
N ALA A 163 -6.57 -0.77 -10.81
CA ALA A 163 -7.33 -0.24 -11.92
C ALA A 163 -6.62 0.98 -12.51
N LEU A 164 -6.33 0.92 -13.79
CA LEU A 164 -5.62 1.98 -14.54
C LEU A 164 -6.55 2.67 -15.53
N ASP A 165 -6.36 3.96 -15.70
CA ASP A 165 -6.90 4.67 -16.85
C ASP A 165 -6.03 4.38 -18.08
N PRO A 166 -6.57 3.75 -19.14
CA PRO A 166 -5.76 3.36 -20.29
C PRO A 166 -5.27 4.56 -21.13
N LYS A 167 -5.82 5.75 -20.90
CA LYS A 167 -5.41 6.97 -21.63
C LYS A 167 -4.28 7.71 -20.95
N THR A 168 -4.30 7.76 -19.61
CA THR A 168 -3.33 8.53 -18.83
C THR A 168 -2.29 7.64 -18.16
N GLY A 169 -2.59 6.35 -17.96
CA GLY A 169 -1.79 5.43 -17.14
C GLY A 169 -2.01 5.66 -15.63
N GLY A 170 -2.87 6.60 -15.25
CA GLY A 170 -3.12 6.94 -13.86
C GLY A 170 -3.82 5.82 -13.09
N VAL A 171 -3.40 5.60 -11.84
CA VAL A 171 -3.99 4.60 -10.95
C VAL A 171 -5.31 5.12 -10.39
N ARG A 172 -6.43 4.58 -10.87
CA ARG A 172 -7.79 4.96 -10.44
C ARG A 172 -8.21 4.27 -9.15
N ALA A 173 -7.75 3.05 -8.92
CA ALA A 173 -7.98 2.31 -7.69
C ALA A 173 -6.88 1.28 -7.45
N LEU A 174 -6.63 0.97 -6.18
CA LEU A 174 -5.66 -0.03 -5.78
C LEU A 174 -6.06 -0.66 -4.45
N VAL A 175 -6.15 -1.99 -4.41
CA VAL A 175 -6.30 -2.76 -3.18
C VAL A 175 -5.18 -3.78 -3.10
N GLY A 176 -4.46 -3.79 -1.99
CA GLY A 176 -3.23 -4.55 -1.83
C GLY A 176 -3.38 -5.90 -1.13
N ARG A 177 -4.55 -6.22 -0.58
CA ARG A 177 -4.78 -7.52 0.08
C ARG A 177 -6.26 -7.78 0.34
N VAL A 178 -6.59 -9.06 0.53
CA VAL A 178 -7.94 -9.49 0.93
C VAL A 178 -8.21 -9.07 2.37
N ASN A 179 -9.44 -8.69 2.67
CA ASN A 179 -9.89 -8.25 4.00
C ASN A 179 -9.04 -7.11 4.60
N SER A 180 -8.71 -6.11 3.77
CA SER A 180 -7.89 -4.97 4.18
C SER A 180 -8.55 -4.07 5.24
N ALA A 181 -9.84 -4.29 5.55
CA ALA A 181 -10.58 -3.48 6.52
C ALA A 181 -10.37 -3.90 7.98
N GLU A 182 -10.05 -5.18 8.25
CA GLU A 182 -9.82 -5.69 9.60
C GLU A 182 -8.32 -5.89 9.86
N GLY A 183 -7.71 -4.99 10.61
CA GLY A 183 -6.36 -5.16 11.14
C GLY A 183 -5.22 -4.91 10.14
N SER A 184 -5.46 -4.22 9.03
CA SER A 184 -4.36 -3.71 8.23
C SER A 184 -3.68 -2.58 9.01
N SER A 185 -2.54 -2.88 9.62
CA SER A 185 -1.70 -1.85 10.18
C SER A 185 -1.21 -0.91 9.07
N PHE A 186 -0.99 0.34 9.41
CA PHE A 186 -0.28 1.29 8.55
C PHE A 186 0.98 0.62 7.97
N ARG A 187 1.18 0.73 6.66
CA ARG A 187 2.32 0.11 5.94
C ARG A 187 2.31 -1.42 5.93
N SER A 188 1.13 -2.03 5.90
CA SER A 188 1.00 -3.48 5.66
C SER A 188 1.53 -3.88 4.28
N PHE A 189 1.94 -5.15 4.13
CA PHE A 189 2.40 -5.66 2.85
C PHE A 189 1.31 -5.53 1.76
N ASN A 190 1.66 -4.88 0.66
CA ASN A 190 0.78 -4.57 -0.46
C ASN A 190 1.06 -5.53 -1.63
N TYR A 191 0.22 -6.53 -1.81
CA TYR A 191 0.37 -7.54 -2.86
C TYR A 191 0.28 -6.95 -4.28
N ALA A 192 -0.37 -5.79 -4.44
CA ALA A 192 -0.46 -5.14 -5.76
C ALA A 192 0.85 -4.48 -6.21
N THR A 193 1.71 -4.05 -5.25
CA THR A 193 2.91 -3.26 -5.56
C THR A 193 4.22 -3.87 -5.07
N GLN A 194 4.16 -4.77 -4.09
CA GLN A 194 5.36 -5.31 -3.43
C GLN A 194 5.58 -6.81 -3.69
N SER A 195 4.58 -7.53 -4.18
CA SER A 195 4.75 -8.95 -4.46
C SER A 195 5.57 -9.17 -5.73
N SER A 196 6.48 -10.15 -5.67
CA SER A 196 7.24 -10.62 -6.83
C SER A 196 6.87 -12.07 -7.10
N ARG A 197 6.16 -12.32 -8.20
CA ARG A 197 5.72 -13.65 -8.60
C ARG A 197 5.89 -13.84 -10.10
N SER A 198 5.98 -15.10 -10.54
CA SER A 198 5.97 -15.42 -11.96
C SER A 198 4.66 -14.93 -12.59
N PRO A 199 4.72 -14.17 -13.68
CA PRO A 199 3.53 -13.68 -14.39
C PRO A 199 2.77 -14.81 -15.09
N GLY A 200 3.37 -15.98 -15.27
CA GLY A 200 2.79 -17.08 -16.05
C GLY A 200 2.42 -16.59 -17.45
N SER A 201 1.28 -17.04 -17.97
CA SER A 201 0.82 -16.73 -19.33
C SER A 201 0.45 -15.26 -19.55
N THR A 202 0.31 -14.46 -18.51
CA THR A 202 0.06 -13.01 -18.68
C THR A 202 1.23 -12.25 -19.31
N ILE A 203 2.41 -12.86 -19.35
CA ILE A 203 3.58 -12.30 -20.04
C ILE A 203 3.50 -12.39 -21.57
N LYS A 204 2.75 -13.37 -22.12
CA LYS A 204 2.70 -13.66 -23.56
C LYS A 204 2.30 -12.46 -24.43
N PRO A 205 1.23 -11.70 -24.08
CA PRO A 205 0.90 -10.49 -24.84
C PRO A 205 2.05 -9.50 -24.91
N LEU A 206 2.82 -9.34 -23.83
CA LEU A 206 3.84 -8.31 -23.69
C LEU A 206 5.14 -8.64 -24.42
N VAL A 207 5.64 -9.88 -24.29
CA VAL A 207 6.97 -10.25 -24.78
C VAL A 207 6.97 -11.11 -26.05
N ALA A 208 5.84 -11.76 -26.38
CA ALA A 208 5.73 -12.55 -27.61
C ALA A 208 4.92 -11.83 -28.68
N TYR A 209 3.67 -11.50 -28.41
CA TYR A 209 2.76 -11.04 -29.44
C TYR A 209 2.84 -9.53 -29.74
N SER A 210 3.06 -8.67 -28.72
CA SER A 210 3.26 -7.22 -28.97
C SER A 210 4.47 -6.93 -29.86
N PRO A 211 5.65 -7.52 -29.64
CA PRO A 211 6.78 -7.34 -30.56
C PRO A 211 6.52 -7.92 -31.95
N ALA A 212 5.74 -9.01 -32.06
CA ALA A 212 5.35 -9.59 -33.35
C ALA A 212 4.48 -8.62 -34.18
N VAL A 213 3.44 -8.08 -33.56
CA VAL A 213 2.55 -7.09 -34.18
C VAL A 213 3.35 -5.83 -34.55
N ALA A 214 4.22 -5.35 -33.67
CA ALA A 214 5.07 -4.19 -33.95
C ALA A 214 6.10 -4.43 -35.07
N ALA A 215 6.47 -5.70 -35.30
CA ALA A 215 7.28 -6.09 -36.45
C ALA A 215 6.47 -6.24 -37.76
N GLY A 216 5.17 -5.94 -37.72
CA GLY A 216 4.28 -5.99 -38.86
C GLY A 216 3.64 -7.34 -39.14
N TRP A 217 3.70 -8.27 -38.16
CA TRP A 217 3.00 -9.55 -38.33
C TRP A 217 1.49 -9.32 -38.28
N PRO A 218 0.73 -9.88 -39.23
CA PRO A 218 -0.72 -9.82 -39.19
C PRO A 218 -1.24 -10.73 -38.06
N THR A 219 -2.38 -10.39 -37.47
CA THR A 219 -2.95 -11.14 -36.33
C THR A 219 -3.43 -12.54 -36.70
N ASP A 220 -3.64 -12.78 -37.99
CA ASP A 220 -4.01 -14.09 -38.56
C ASP A 220 -2.80 -14.88 -39.09
N LYS A 221 -1.56 -14.41 -38.86
CA LYS A 221 -0.36 -15.17 -39.20
C LYS A 221 -0.42 -16.55 -38.55
N GLU A 222 -0.29 -17.59 -39.40
CA GLU A 222 -0.21 -18.98 -38.96
C GLU A 222 1.11 -19.25 -38.21
N LEU A 223 0.99 -19.64 -36.94
CA LEU A 223 2.11 -19.98 -36.06
C LEU A 223 2.25 -21.50 -35.95
N ASP A 224 3.49 -21.97 -35.85
CA ASP A 224 3.76 -23.37 -35.57
C ASP A 224 3.32 -23.76 -34.16
N ASN A 225 2.59 -24.88 -34.06
CA ASN A 225 2.09 -25.44 -32.82
C ASN A 225 2.54 -26.90 -32.60
N THR A 226 3.57 -27.33 -33.32
CA THR A 226 4.09 -28.70 -33.27
C THR A 226 5.49 -28.81 -32.69
N ARG A 227 6.29 -27.75 -32.79
CA ARG A 227 7.67 -27.73 -32.30
C ARG A 227 7.70 -27.65 -30.79
N THR A 228 8.07 -28.73 -30.11
CA THR A 228 8.12 -28.80 -28.65
C THR A 228 9.49 -28.54 -28.05
N THR A 229 10.56 -28.44 -28.87
CA THR A 229 11.94 -28.30 -28.38
C THR A 229 12.60 -27.05 -28.95
N PHE A 230 13.18 -26.23 -28.08
CA PHE A 230 13.87 -24.96 -28.37
C PHE A 230 15.22 -24.97 -27.60
N GLY A 231 16.31 -25.23 -28.28
CA GLY A 231 17.58 -25.54 -27.60
C GLY A 231 17.43 -26.75 -26.66
N ASP A 232 17.80 -26.57 -25.41
CA ASP A 232 17.65 -27.59 -24.36
C ASP A 232 16.29 -27.55 -23.65
N TYR A 233 15.41 -26.63 -24.03
CA TYR A 233 14.11 -26.43 -23.42
C TYR A 233 12.99 -27.14 -24.17
N THR A 234 12.19 -27.92 -23.44
CA THR A 234 11.02 -28.59 -23.99
C THR A 234 9.74 -28.04 -23.36
N ILE A 235 8.76 -27.73 -24.20
CA ILE A 235 7.49 -27.16 -23.78
C ILE A 235 6.31 -27.89 -24.43
N ASN A 236 5.21 -27.99 -23.69
CA ASN A 236 3.92 -28.46 -24.17
C ASN A 236 2.82 -27.42 -23.90
N ASN A 237 1.74 -27.49 -24.66
CA ASN A 237 0.53 -26.78 -24.33
C ASN A 237 -0.08 -27.34 -23.04
N TYR A 238 -0.74 -26.46 -22.26
CA TYR A 238 -1.38 -26.86 -21.00
C TYR A 238 -2.46 -27.91 -21.27
N GLY A 239 -2.55 -28.91 -20.39
CA GLY A 239 -3.55 -30.00 -20.50
C GLY A 239 -3.33 -30.96 -21.66
N ASN A 240 -2.16 -30.93 -22.31
CA ASN A 240 -1.87 -31.72 -23.52
C ASN A 240 -2.93 -31.57 -24.63
N ILE A 241 -3.51 -30.36 -24.71
CA ILE A 241 -4.50 -30.06 -25.74
C ILE A 241 -3.83 -30.18 -27.10
N GLN A 242 -4.26 -31.21 -27.86
CA GLN A 242 -3.90 -31.36 -29.26
C GLN A 242 -4.76 -30.38 -30.07
N SER A 243 -4.18 -29.26 -30.39
CA SER A 243 -4.74 -28.28 -31.33
C SER A 243 -4.13 -28.50 -32.71
N SER A 244 -4.66 -27.81 -33.71
CA SER A 244 -4.13 -27.84 -35.09
C SER A 244 -2.61 -27.65 -35.13
N PRO A 245 -1.86 -28.31 -36.04
CA PRO A 245 -0.41 -28.15 -36.22
C PRO A 245 0.00 -26.69 -36.48
N LYS A 246 -0.92 -25.88 -37.00
CA LYS A 246 -0.78 -24.44 -37.17
C LYS A 246 -2.02 -23.78 -36.64
N VAL A 247 -1.83 -22.62 -36.02
CA VAL A 247 -2.91 -21.81 -35.45
C VAL A 247 -2.66 -20.33 -35.74
N PRO A 248 -3.69 -19.54 -36.06
CA PRO A 248 -3.52 -18.11 -36.24
C PRO A 248 -3.13 -17.46 -34.91
N MET A 249 -2.32 -16.40 -34.97
CA MET A 249 -1.75 -15.72 -33.80
C MET A 249 -2.82 -15.27 -32.81
N TYR A 250 -3.94 -14.71 -33.29
CA TYR A 250 -5.05 -14.30 -32.41
C TYR A 250 -5.65 -15.48 -31.63
N GLN A 251 -5.77 -16.64 -32.26
CA GLN A 251 -6.27 -17.86 -31.59
C GLN A 251 -5.25 -18.39 -30.60
N ALA A 252 -3.97 -18.42 -30.97
CA ALA A 252 -2.88 -18.83 -30.07
C ALA A 252 -2.85 -18.02 -28.79
N LEU A 253 -3.12 -16.69 -28.88
CA LEU A 253 -3.24 -15.82 -27.73
C LEU A 253 -4.52 -16.11 -26.93
N ALA A 254 -5.67 -16.21 -27.60
CA ALA A 254 -6.96 -16.47 -26.94
C ALA A 254 -7.00 -17.78 -26.16
N GLU A 255 -6.40 -18.85 -26.72
CA GLU A 255 -6.28 -20.15 -26.09
C GLU A 255 -5.05 -20.27 -25.16
N SER A 256 -4.26 -19.21 -25.10
CA SER A 256 -3.04 -19.17 -24.28
C SER A 256 -2.06 -20.33 -24.56
N LEU A 257 -1.90 -20.69 -25.83
CA LEU A 257 -1.03 -21.78 -26.23
C LEU A 257 0.45 -21.46 -25.93
N ASN A 258 1.19 -22.42 -25.41
CA ASN A 258 2.59 -22.22 -25.04
C ASN A 258 3.53 -22.34 -26.24
N ILE A 259 3.34 -23.39 -27.06
CA ILE A 259 4.20 -23.65 -28.21
C ILE A 259 4.24 -22.48 -29.17
N PRO A 260 3.09 -21.93 -29.65
CA PRO A 260 3.12 -20.78 -30.55
C PRO A 260 3.74 -19.53 -29.94
N ALA A 261 3.56 -19.32 -28.62
CA ALA A 261 4.16 -18.17 -27.94
C ALA A 261 5.70 -18.24 -27.94
N VAL A 262 6.26 -19.42 -27.61
CA VAL A 262 7.71 -19.63 -27.65
C VAL A 262 8.24 -19.62 -29.07
N SER A 263 7.55 -20.24 -30.04
CA SER A 263 7.91 -20.17 -31.46
C SER A 263 7.96 -18.74 -31.98
N THR A 264 7.03 -17.88 -31.53
CA THR A 264 7.01 -16.46 -31.87
C THR A 264 8.25 -15.73 -31.34
N VAL A 265 8.62 -15.97 -30.09
CA VAL A 265 9.83 -15.38 -29.48
C VAL A 265 11.11 -15.90 -30.17
N ASP A 266 11.17 -17.18 -30.48
CA ASP A 266 12.31 -17.77 -31.19
C ASP A 266 12.49 -17.19 -32.61
N GLU A 267 11.39 -17.03 -33.37
CA GLU A 267 11.43 -16.42 -34.71
C GLU A 267 11.80 -14.93 -34.69
N LEU A 268 11.30 -14.19 -33.69
CA LEU A 268 11.60 -12.75 -33.53
C LEU A 268 13.00 -12.49 -32.94
N GLY A 269 13.52 -13.46 -32.22
CA GLY A 269 14.73 -13.37 -31.42
C GLY A 269 14.48 -12.89 -30.00
N ILE A 270 15.09 -13.57 -29.04
CA ILE A 270 14.92 -13.36 -27.59
C ILE A 270 15.21 -11.89 -27.17
N ASN A 271 16.18 -11.24 -27.82
CA ASN A 271 16.53 -9.85 -27.52
C ASN A 271 15.36 -8.90 -27.78
N LYS A 272 14.51 -9.21 -28.77
CA LYS A 272 13.31 -8.39 -29.08
C LYS A 272 12.27 -8.54 -27.98
N ALA A 273 12.08 -9.75 -27.46
CA ALA A 273 11.21 -10.01 -26.32
C ALA A 273 11.67 -9.21 -25.08
N PHE A 274 12.97 -9.20 -24.78
CA PHE A 274 13.56 -8.43 -23.69
C PHE A 274 13.40 -6.91 -23.88
N GLU A 275 13.62 -6.41 -25.08
CA GLU A 275 13.41 -4.98 -25.41
C GLU A 275 11.97 -4.56 -25.09
N TYR A 276 11.00 -5.37 -25.52
CA TYR A 276 9.58 -5.06 -25.28
C TYR A 276 9.19 -5.23 -23.81
N GLY A 277 9.72 -6.24 -23.13
CA GLY A 277 9.55 -6.37 -21.67
C GLY A 277 9.99 -5.09 -20.94
N LYS A 278 11.17 -4.55 -21.27
CA LYS A 278 11.65 -3.27 -20.72
C LYS A 278 10.76 -2.08 -21.09
N LYS A 279 10.26 -2.01 -22.32
CA LYS A 279 9.32 -0.95 -22.75
C LYS A 279 8.01 -0.97 -21.95
N PHE A 280 7.56 -2.15 -21.52
CA PHE A 280 6.41 -2.33 -20.65
C PHE A 280 6.73 -2.15 -19.14
N GLY A 281 7.96 -1.72 -18.79
CA GLY A 281 8.36 -1.47 -17.43
C GLY A 281 8.76 -2.72 -16.63
N LEU A 282 8.89 -3.88 -17.28
CA LEU A 282 9.32 -5.11 -16.63
C LEU A 282 10.82 -5.07 -16.33
N ASN A 283 11.21 -5.50 -15.12
CA ASN A 283 12.62 -5.64 -14.77
C ASN A 283 13.22 -6.90 -15.41
N MET A 284 13.63 -6.79 -16.67
CA MET A 284 14.18 -7.88 -17.45
C MET A 284 15.64 -8.22 -17.10
N ASP A 285 16.31 -7.39 -16.29
CA ASP A 285 17.73 -7.60 -15.94
C ASP A 285 17.90 -8.75 -14.91
N LYS A 286 16.80 -9.13 -14.25
CA LYS A 286 16.74 -10.27 -13.32
C LYS A 286 16.26 -11.58 -13.96
N VAL A 287 16.06 -11.59 -15.27
CA VAL A 287 15.57 -12.75 -16.02
C VAL A 287 16.73 -13.34 -16.82
N ASP A 288 17.01 -14.61 -16.63
CA ASP A 288 17.99 -15.35 -17.45
C ASP A 288 17.46 -15.46 -18.90
N LYS A 289 18.38 -15.27 -19.87
CA LYS A 289 18.07 -15.33 -21.31
C LYS A 289 18.04 -16.74 -21.82
#